data_b748a7eca863c4146517a8ece50d2c7e
#
_entry.id   b748a7eca863c4146517a8ece50d2c7e
#
_cell.length_a   1.000
_cell.length_b   1.000
_cell.length_c   1.000
_cell.angle_alpha   90.00
_cell.angle_beta   90.00
_cell.angle_gamma   90.00
#
_symmetry.space_group_name_H-M   'P 1'
#
loop_
_entity.id
_entity.type
_entity.pdbx_description
1 polymer ?
#
loop_
_entity_poly.entity_id
_entity_poly.type
_entity_poly.pdbx_seq_one_letter_code
_entity_poly.pdbx_strand_id
1 'polypeptide(L)'
;DHRDLHFPYTTLFRSRTLHDVQEKDDSKIPADVSEKILRFAKCAVSVGWMKDKSYVNIGGVTMGIAGAYCNASFFQKYLGIRPEWVDMTEICRRITLGIYDHDEYDKAYAWIKENCKEGFDVNAGKDLPEVITKSKVVDPDKDWEFITKMTLIVRDILFGNKKLDEMGWHEEALGKNAVAAGFQGQRNWTDWLPNADFTESIMASSFDWNGKKMPTPFATENDTLNGVSMMLGLLVSDTAPCFHDVRTYWSPDACERVTGKRPEGVAKDGFIHLINSGATALDGSGASKNADGNGCMKPFWEMTNDDIKACLNATDWCRANYEYFRGGGFSS
;
A
#
# COMPACT_ATOMS: atom_id res chain seq x y z
N ASP A 1 -7.67 12.00 47.20
CA ASP A 1 -7.67 13.02 46.16
C ASP A 1 -7.93 12.37 44.81
N HIS A 2 -9.21 12.11 44.54
CA HIS A 2 -9.66 11.55 43.26
C HIS A 2 -9.99 12.67 42.26
N ARG A 3 -9.05 13.57 42.08
CA ARG A 3 -9.21 14.64 41.09
C ARG A 3 -8.51 14.21 39.80
N ASP A 4 -9.32 14.14 38.76
CA ASP A 4 -8.93 14.24 37.33
C ASP A 4 -8.41 13.00 36.62
N LEU A 5 -9.11 11.88 36.76
CA LEU A 5 -9.20 10.96 35.67
C LEU A 5 -10.37 11.36 34.76
N HIS A 6 -10.23 12.46 34.05
CA HIS A 6 -11.13 12.81 32.94
C HIS A 6 -10.81 11.90 31.76
N PHE A 7 -11.36 10.71 31.80
CA PHE A 7 -11.37 9.88 30.59
C PHE A 7 -12.28 10.52 29.54
N PRO A 8 -11.85 10.64 28.29
CA PRO A 8 -12.64 11.25 27.21
C PRO A 8 -14.05 10.68 27.06
N TYR A 9 -14.29 9.44 27.46
CA TYR A 9 -15.59 8.79 27.37
C TYR A 9 -16.62 9.29 28.37
N THR A 10 -16.22 9.89 29.48
CA THR A 10 -17.20 10.52 30.38
C THR A 10 -17.84 11.74 29.74
N THR A 11 -17.17 12.39 28.81
CA THR A 11 -17.70 13.52 28.04
C THR A 11 -18.70 13.03 26.96
N LEU A 12 -18.50 11.85 26.39
CA LEU A 12 -19.41 11.25 25.43
C LEU A 12 -20.77 10.85 26.06
N PHE A 13 -20.78 10.50 27.34
CA PHE A 13 -22.00 10.12 28.07
C PHE A 13 -22.63 11.30 28.85
N ARG A 14 -21.93 12.43 29.02
CA ARG A 14 -22.44 13.61 29.73
C ARG A 14 -23.41 14.48 28.92
N SER A 15 -23.63 14.20 27.66
CA SER A 15 -24.52 15.02 26.81
C SER A 15 -26.01 14.76 27.01
N ARG A 16 -26.38 13.81 27.86
CA ARG A 16 -27.78 13.53 28.23
C ARG A 16 -27.97 13.65 29.74
N THR A 17 -28.98 14.36 30.14
CA THR A 17 -29.41 14.41 31.54
C THR A 17 -29.99 13.06 31.95
N LEU A 18 -29.93 12.72 33.22
CA LEU A 18 -30.53 11.49 33.76
C LEU A 18 -32.03 11.37 33.39
N HIS A 19 -32.66 12.50 33.21
CA HIS A 19 -34.09 12.61 32.83
C HIS A 19 -34.32 12.13 31.38
N ASP A 20 -33.40 12.45 30.46
CA ASP A 20 -33.51 12.02 29.05
C ASP A 20 -33.34 10.51 28.87
N VAL A 21 -32.69 9.85 29.83
CA VAL A 21 -32.44 8.40 29.82
C VAL A 21 -33.69 7.66 30.39
N GLN A 22 -34.38 8.26 31.33
CA GLN A 22 -35.54 7.62 31.98
C GLN A 22 -36.84 7.64 31.14
N GLU A 23 -36.94 8.55 30.18
CA GLU A 23 -38.16 8.70 29.34
C GLU A 23 -38.09 7.94 28.02
N LYS A 24 -36.95 7.29 27.70
CA LYS A 24 -36.80 6.55 26.44
C LYS A 24 -36.83 5.04 26.67
N ASP A 25 -37.43 4.35 25.70
CA ASP A 25 -37.31 2.90 25.61
C ASP A 25 -35.83 2.51 25.42
N ASP A 26 -35.19 2.12 26.51
CA ASP A 26 -33.78 1.70 26.55
C ASP A 26 -33.56 0.30 25.95
N SER A 27 -34.60 -0.32 25.38
CA SER A 27 -34.48 -1.62 24.72
C SER A 27 -33.60 -1.58 23.46
N LYS A 28 -33.33 -0.38 22.92
CA LYS A 28 -32.48 -0.20 21.71
C LYS A 28 -31.47 0.92 21.90
N ILE A 29 -30.21 0.63 21.59
CA ILE A 29 -29.17 1.66 21.52
C ILE A 29 -29.50 2.61 20.37
N PRO A 30 -29.60 3.93 20.58
CA PRO A 30 -29.80 4.89 19.50
C PRO A 30 -28.71 4.77 18.43
N ALA A 31 -29.07 4.94 17.16
CA ALA A 31 -28.17 4.73 16.04
C ALA A 31 -26.89 5.59 16.12
N ASP A 32 -27.01 6.85 16.52
CA ASP A 32 -25.87 7.76 16.70
C ASP A 32 -24.92 7.34 17.83
N VAL A 33 -25.47 6.73 18.88
CA VAL A 33 -24.66 6.17 20.00
C VAL A 33 -23.97 4.90 19.55
N SER A 34 -24.69 4.02 18.86
CA SER A 34 -24.12 2.79 18.29
C SER A 34 -22.96 3.10 17.34
N GLU A 35 -23.13 4.07 16.45
CA GLU A 35 -22.07 4.51 15.53
C GLU A 35 -20.81 5.00 16.29
N LYS A 36 -20.99 5.83 17.32
CA LYS A 36 -19.87 6.32 18.13
C LYS A 36 -19.15 5.21 18.87
N ILE A 37 -19.89 4.24 19.42
CA ILE A 37 -19.33 3.06 20.10
C ILE A 37 -18.52 2.23 19.10
N LEU A 38 -19.07 1.95 17.93
CA LEU A 38 -18.40 1.16 16.89
C LEU A 38 -17.13 1.87 16.41
N ARG A 39 -17.20 3.18 16.19
CA ARG A 39 -16.01 3.98 15.80
C ARG A 39 -14.92 3.93 16.86
N PHE A 40 -15.28 4.09 18.13
CA PHE A 40 -14.32 3.99 19.25
C PHE A 40 -13.73 2.58 19.33
N ALA A 41 -14.56 1.53 19.26
CA ALA A 41 -14.11 0.16 19.31
C ALA A 41 -13.14 -0.15 18.16
N LYS A 42 -13.45 0.31 16.95
CA LYS A 42 -12.59 0.15 15.78
C LYS A 42 -11.21 0.82 15.97
N CYS A 43 -11.19 2.04 16.48
CA CYS A 43 -9.94 2.72 16.80
C CYS A 43 -9.14 1.97 17.87
N ALA A 44 -9.79 1.48 18.93
CA ALA A 44 -9.14 0.72 20.00
C ALA A 44 -8.54 -0.60 19.48
N VAL A 45 -9.28 -1.34 18.64
CA VAL A 45 -8.78 -2.56 17.98
C VAL A 45 -7.59 -2.24 17.08
N SER A 46 -7.67 -1.16 16.31
CA SER A 46 -6.58 -0.71 15.43
C SER A 46 -5.30 -0.42 16.20
N VAL A 47 -5.41 0.30 17.33
CA VAL A 47 -4.26 0.56 18.21
C VAL A 47 -3.68 -0.73 18.78
N GLY A 48 -4.55 -1.64 19.23
CA GLY A 48 -4.14 -2.95 19.74
C GLY A 48 -3.46 -3.81 18.66
N TRP A 49 -3.94 -3.72 17.43
CA TRP A 49 -3.38 -4.46 16.30
C TRP A 49 -2.00 -3.96 15.88
N MET A 50 -1.74 -2.65 15.98
CA MET A 50 -0.43 -2.05 15.69
C MET A 50 0.63 -2.42 16.74
N LYS A 51 0.20 -2.64 18.00
CA LYS A 51 1.12 -2.85 19.10
C LYS A 51 2.07 -4.03 18.87
N ASP A 52 3.37 -3.79 19.11
CA ASP A 52 4.45 -4.77 18.97
C ASP A 52 4.67 -5.30 17.53
N LYS A 53 4.04 -4.66 16.56
CA LYS A 53 4.27 -4.90 15.13
C LYS A 53 5.48 -4.12 14.63
N SER A 54 5.83 -4.32 13.36
CA SER A 54 6.89 -3.57 12.73
C SER A 54 6.45 -2.80 11.48
N TYR A 55 7.17 -1.73 11.20
CA TYR A 55 7.27 -1.10 9.89
C TYR A 55 8.61 -1.50 9.28
N VAL A 56 8.60 -2.14 8.12
CA VAL A 56 9.83 -2.64 7.49
C VAL A 56 10.29 -1.67 6.42
N ASN A 57 11.46 -1.08 6.64
CA ASN A 57 12.16 -0.25 5.68
C ASN A 57 13.10 -1.14 4.84
N ILE A 58 12.81 -1.32 3.56
CA ILE A 58 13.69 -2.02 2.64
C ILE A 58 14.55 -0.98 1.93
N GLY A 59 15.82 -0.91 2.32
CA GLY A 59 16.74 0.15 1.97
C GLY A 59 16.77 1.28 3.01
N GLY A 60 17.06 2.49 2.56
CA GLY A 60 17.22 3.67 3.42
C GLY A 60 16.35 4.85 2.96
N VAL A 61 16.92 6.03 3.02
CA VAL A 61 16.29 7.28 2.60
C VAL A 61 16.53 7.50 1.10
N THR A 62 15.47 7.49 0.31
CA THR A 62 15.54 7.73 -1.13
C THR A 62 16.00 9.17 -1.40
N MET A 63 17.11 9.33 -2.09
CA MET A 63 17.66 10.62 -2.56
C MET A 63 17.65 11.75 -1.51
N GLY A 64 17.66 11.43 -0.22
CA GLY A 64 17.61 12.42 0.86
C GLY A 64 16.23 13.05 1.09
N ILE A 65 15.16 12.45 0.58
CA ILE A 65 13.79 12.94 0.75
C ILE A 65 13.36 12.81 2.23
N ALA A 66 12.95 13.91 2.83
CA ALA A 66 12.58 13.94 4.26
C ALA A 66 11.38 13.05 4.61
N GLY A 67 10.45 12.83 3.66
CA GLY A 67 9.29 11.93 3.81
C GLY A 67 9.67 10.47 4.05
N ALA A 68 10.85 10.06 3.57
CA ALA A 68 11.39 8.72 3.75
C ALA A 68 12.14 8.54 5.09
N TYR A 69 12.13 9.55 5.95
CA TYR A 69 12.89 9.49 7.22
C TYR A 69 12.08 8.83 8.32
N CYS A 70 12.41 7.58 8.64
CA CYS A 70 11.78 6.84 9.71
C CYS A 70 12.37 7.22 11.08
N ASN A 71 11.63 8.01 11.88
CA ASN A 71 12.02 8.32 13.24
C ASN A 71 11.59 7.20 14.19
N ALA A 72 12.54 6.37 14.63
CA ALA A 72 12.29 5.22 15.49
C ALA A 72 11.57 5.58 16.79
N SER A 73 11.97 6.68 17.42
CA SER A 73 11.35 7.13 18.68
C SER A 73 9.88 7.54 18.48
N PHE A 74 9.56 8.17 17.36
CA PHE A 74 8.18 8.50 17.00
C PHE A 74 7.35 7.24 16.80
N PHE A 75 7.85 6.30 15.98
CA PHE A 75 7.15 5.05 15.70
C PHE A 75 6.86 4.25 16.96
N GLN A 76 7.86 4.08 17.84
CA GLN A 76 7.70 3.33 19.08
C GLN A 76 6.79 4.04 20.08
N LYS A 77 6.99 5.34 20.29
CA LYS A 77 6.28 6.09 21.32
C LYS A 77 4.81 6.36 20.98
N TYR A 78 4.53 6.71 19.74
CA TYR A 78 3.20 7.17 19.33
C TYR A 78 2.38 6.11 18.61
N LEU A 79 3.03 5.19 17.90
CA LEU A 79 2.34 4.15 17.13
C LEU A 79 2.44 2.77 17.76
N GLY A 80 3.36 2.58 18.71
CA GLY A 80 3.63 1.26 19.29
C GLY A 80 4.27 0.28 18.32
N ILE A 81 4.83 0.77 17.21
CA ILE A 81 5.41 0.00 16.12
C ILE A 81 6.93 0.08 16.19
N ARG A 82 7.58 -1.03 15.90
CA ARG A 82 9.02 -1.12 15.83
C ARG A 82 9.48 -0.93 14.39
N PRO A 83 10.29 0.09 14.05
CA PRO A 83 10.90 0.15 12.73
C PRO A 83 12.02 -0.89 12.62
N GLU A 84 12.03 -1.59 11.50
CA GLU A 84 13.04 -2.57 11.11
C GLU A 84 13.66 -2.14 9.80
N TRP A 85 14.95 -2.43 9.59
CA TRP A 85 15.65 -2.13 8.34
C TRP A 85 16.18 -3.41 7.71
N VAL A 86 15.99 -3.52 6.41
CA VAL A 86 16.51 -4.60 5.58
C VAL A 86 17.29 -3.97 4.43
N ASP A 87 18.53 -4.39 4.24
CA ASP A 87 19.31 -3.96 3.09
C ASP A 87 18.72 -4.54 1.79
N MET A 88 18.62 -3.73 0.75
CA MET A 88 18.10 -4.15 -0.55
C MET A 88 18.89 -5.31 -1.17
N THR A 89 20.17 -5.44 -0.85
CA THR A 89 21.02 -6.53 -1.33
C THR A 89 20.56 -7.91 -0.82
N GLU A 90 19.78 -7.96 0.27
CA GLU A 90 19.19 -9.20 0.76
C GLU A 90 18.23 -9.83 -0.27
N ILE A 91 17.51 -9.01 -1.02
CA ILE A 91 16.66 -9.48 -2.12
C ILE A 91 17.53 -10.14 -3.20
N CYS A 92 18.60 -9.48 -3.62
CA CYS A 92 19.54 -10.02 -4.60
C CYS A 92 20.19 -11.32 -4.13
N ARG A 93 20.61 -11.37 -2.86
CA ARG A 93 21.17 -12.56 -2.23
C ARG A 93 20.19 -13.72 -2.29
N ARG A 94 18.94 -13.52 -1.86
CA ARG A 94 17.92 -14.56 -1.88
C ARG A 94 17.57 -15.03 -3.28
N ILE A 95 17.45 -14.13 -4.25
CA ILE A 95 17.25 -14.48 -5.66
C ILE A 95 18.42 -15.35 -6.17
N THR A 96 19.66 -14.92 -5.92
CA THR A 96 20.86 -15.61 -6.39
C THR A 96 21.01 -17.01 -5.81
N LEU A 97 20.65 -17.18 -4.54
CA LEU A 97 20.77 -18.45 -3.82
C LEU A 97 19.49 -19.32 -3.91
N GLY A 98 18.44 -18.85 -4.56
CA GLY A 98 17.16 -19.56 -4.67
C GLY A 98 16.39 -19.65 -3.35
N ILE A 99 16.53 -18.66 -2.46
CA ILE A 99 15.88 -18.62 -1.14
C ILE A 99 14.50 -18.00 -1.28
N TYR A 100 13.58 -18.74 -1.83
CA TYR A 100 12.15 -18.44 -1.93
C TYR A 100 11.39 -19.74 -2.15
N ASP A 101 10.10 -19.78 -1.88
CA ASP A 101 9.24 -20.93 -2.12
C ASP A 101 9.05 -21.12 -3.64
N HIS A 102 9.63 -22.19 -4.18
CA HIS A 102 9.62 -22.49 -5.62
C HIS A 102 8.22 -22.89 -6.11
N ASP A 103 7.44 -23.62 -5.31
CA ASP A 103 6.08 -24.02 -5.66
C ASP A 103 5.16 -22.80 -5.71
N GLU A 104 5.33 -21.88 -4.76
CA GLU A 104 4.62 -20.61 -4.71
C GLU A 104 5.06 -19.68 -5.87
N TYR A 105 6.33 -19.71 -6.24
CA TYR A 105 6.83 -18.99 -7.40
C TYR A 105 6.15 -19.42 -8.69
N ASP A 106 6.08 -20.71 -8.95
CA ASP A 106 5.46 -21.25 -10.16
C ASP A 106 3.98 -20.83 -10.25
N LYS A 107 3.26 -20.89 -9.11
CA LYS A 107 1.88 -20.45 -9.01
C LYS A 107 1.72 -18.94 -9.27
N ALA A 108 2.55 -18.12 -8.62
CA ALA A 108 2.50 -16.68 -8.75
C ALA A 108 2.85 -16.24 -10.17
N TYR A 109 3.88 -16.81 -10.76
CA TYR A 109 4.33 -16.48 -12.11
C TYR A 109 3.27 -16.86 -13.16
N ALA A 110 2.68 -18.05 -13.05
CA ALA A 110 1.59 -18.47 -13.93
C ALA A 110 0.38 -17.51 -13.83
N TRP A 111 -0.01 -17.14 -12.61
CA TRP A 111 -1.09 -16.18 -12.39
C TRP A 111 -0.78 -14.79 -12.98
N ILE A 112 0.47 -14.31 -12.83
CA ILE A 112 0.91 -13.05 -13.43
C ILE A 112 0.76 -13.08 -14.95
N LYS A 113 1.26 -14.13 -15.58
CA LYS A 113 1.20 -14.27 -17.05
C LYS A 113 -0.24 -14.35 -17.58
N GLU A 114 -1.17 -14.85 -16.78
CA GLU A 114 -2.58 -14.94 -17.13
C GLU A 114 -3.34 -13.62 -16.88
N ASN A 115 -3.04 -12.92 -15.78
CA ASN A 115 -3.89 -11.86 -15.28
C ASN A 115 -3.28 -10.45 -15.37
N CYS A 116 -1.95 -10.34 -15.46
CA CYS A 116 -1.28 -9.04 -15.54
C CYS A 116 -1.01 -8.68 -17.01
N LYS A 117 -1.95 -7.96 -17.58
CA LYS A 117 -1.87 -7.53 -18.97
C LYS A 117 -0.85 -6.42 -19.13
N GLU A 118 0.15 -6.65 -19.97
CA GLU A 118 1.07 -5.60 -20.37
C GLU A 118 0.36 -4.57 -21.25
N GLY A 119 0.46 -3.33 -20.84
CA GLY A 119 -0.07 -2.19 -21.55
C GLY A 119 0.98 -1.50 -22.40
N PHE A 120 0.93 -0.18 -22.44
CA PHE A 120 1.81 0.64 -23.24
C PHE A 120 3.24 0.68 -22.68
N ASP A 121 4.25 0.46 -23.54
CA ASP A 121 5.65 0.75 -23.21
C ASP A 121 5.93 2.24 -23.45
N VAL A 122 6.07 3.01 -22.38
CA VAL A 122 6.31 4.46 -22.44
C VAL A 122 7.62 4.85 -23.12
N ASN A 123 8.54 3.89 -23.32
CA ASN A 123 9.80 4.09 -24.03
C ASN A 123 9.78 3.58 -25.48
N ALA A 124 8.71 2.93 -25.91
CA ALA A 124 8.60 2.46 -27.27
C ALA A 124 8.70 3.64 -28.26
N GLY A 125 9.64 3.54 -29.21
CA GLY A 125 9.85 4.55 -30.25
C GLY A 125 10.58 5.82 -29.77
N LYS A 126 11.09 5.88 -28.55
CA LYS A 126 11.92 6.99 -28.10
C LYS A 126 13.40 6.73 -28.41
N ASP A 127 14.08 7.75 -28.92
CA ASP A 127 15.54 7.79 -29.02
C ASP A 127 16.12 8.02 -27.62
N LEU A 128 16.42 6.93 -26.91
CA LEU A 128 17.03 7.01 -25.60
C LEU A 128 18.55 7.24 -25.71
N PRO A 129 19.16 8.02 -24.81
CA PRO A 129 20.61 8.17 -24.80
C PRO A 129 21.32 6.82 -24.78
N GLU A 130 22.43 6.72 -25.51
CA GLU A 130 23.18 5.46 -25.66
C GLU A 130 23.60 4.83 -24.32
N VAL A 131 23.86 5.66 -23.31
CA VAL A 131 24.20 5.21 -21.95
C VAL A 131 23.03 4.47 -21.28
N ILE A 132 21.79 4.82 -21.63
CA ILE A 132 20.60 4.16 -21.12
C ILE A 132 20.35 2.86 -21.87
N THR A 133 20.47 2.88 -23.19
CA THR A 133 20.25 1.70 -24.03
C THR A 133 21.31 0.62 -23.83
N LYS A 134 22.56 0.98 -23.58
CA LYS A 134 23.66 0.02 -23.36
C LYS A 134 23.60 -0.70 -22.01
N SER A 135 22.99 -0.11 -21.01
CA SER A 135 22.89 -0.71 -19.66
C SER A 135 21.68 -1.61 -19.48
N LYS A 136 20.81 -1.70 -20.48
CA LYS A 136 19.53 -2.37 -20.35
C LYS A 136 19.33 -3.45 -21.39
N VAL A 137 19.32 -4.68 -20.94
CA VAL A 137 18.69 -5.79 -21.68
C VAL A 137 17.21 -5.75 -21.33
N VAL A 138 16.40 -5.24 -22.24
CA VAL A 138 14.95 -5.25 -22.10
C VAL A 138 14.44 -6.63 -22.48
N ASP A 139 14.22 -7.47 -21.47
CA ASP A 139 13.63 -8.79 -21.61
C ASP A 139 12.42 -8.86 -20.67
N PRO A 140 11.17 -8.64 -21.17
CA PRO A 140 10.00 -8.61 -20.31
C PRO A 140 9.81 -9.87 -19.48
N ASP A 141 10.12 -11.04 -20.02
CA ASP A 141 9.95 -12.29 -19.30
C ASP A 141 10.93 -12.38 -18.13
N LYS A 142 12.17 -12.00 -18.33
CA LYS A 142 13.17 -11.92 -17.22
C LYS A 142 12.83 -10.87 -16.18
N ASP A 143 12.28 -9.73 -16.59
CA ASP A 143 11.80 -8.72 -15.66
C ASP A 143 10.65 -9.28 -14.80
N TRP A 144 9.67 -9.96 -15.40
CA TRP A 144 8.57 -10.60 -14.67
C TRP A 144 9.05 -11.73 -13.75
N GLU A 145 10.01 -12.56 -14.18
CA GLU A 145 10.63 -13.57 -13.31
C GLU A 145 11.29 -12.95 -12.09
N PHE A 146 12.10 -11.90 -12.31
CA PHE A 146 12.78 -11.20 -11.22
C PHE A 146 11.79 -10.58 -10.25
N ILE A 147 10.81 -9.85 -10.75
CA ILE A 147 9.78 -9.15 -9.98
C ILE A 147 8.94 -10.13 -9.17
N THR A 148 8.59 -11.28 -9.75
CA THR A 148 7.86 -12.33 -9.04
C THR A 148 8.68 -12.86 -7.86
N LYS A 149 9.94 -13.19 -8.07
CA LYS A 149 10.87 -13.64 -7.02
C LYS A 149 11.01 -12.57 -5.93
N MET A 150 11.21 -11.31 -6.33
CA MET A 150 11.30 -10.17 -5.41
C MET A 150 10.04 -10.03 -4.56
N THR A 151 8.86 -10.15 -5.15
CA THR A 151 7.57 -10.05 -4.43
C THR A 151 7.42 -11.13 -3.37
N LEU A 152 7.76 -12.38 -3.68
CA LEU A 152 7.76 -13.48 -2.72
C LEU A 152 8.75 -13.26 -1.59
N ILE A 153 9.98 -12.87 -1.93
CA ILE A 153 11.03 -12.60 -0.94
C ILE A 153 10.64 -11.46 -0.01
N VAL A 154 10.10 -10.37 -0.54
CA VAL A 154 9.60 -9.25 0.27
C VAL A 154 8.48 -9.71 1.19
N ARG A 155 7.50 -10.45 0.69
CA ARG A 155 6.43 -11.03 1.51
C ARG A 155 6.99 -11.88 2.66
N ASP A 156 7.96 -12.74 2.36
CA ASP A 156 8.59 -13.63 3.35
C ASP A 156 9.41 -12.83 4.38
N ILE A 157 10.08 -11.76 3.99
CA ILE A 157 10.74 -10.84 4.92
C ILE A 157 9.72 -10.21 5.88
N LEU A 158 8.55 -9.84 5.39
CA LEU A 158 7.51 -9.20 6.21
C LEU A 158 6.86 -10.17 7.19
N PHE A 159 6.49 -11.37 6.73
CA PHE A 159 5.60 -12.27 7.46
C PHE A 159 6.23 -13.58 7.87
N GLY A 160 7.38 -13.94 7.30
CA GLY A 160 8.00 -15.25 7.42
C GLY A 160 7.37 -16.29 6.49
N ASN A 161 8.08 -17.40 6.33
CA ASN A 161 7.64 -18.53 5.50
C ASN A 161 8.21 -19.85 6.02
N LYS A 162 7.33 -20.73 6.52
CA LYS A 162 7.71 -22.05 7.04
C LYS A 162 8.36 -22.95 5.99
N LYS A 163 8.05 -22.75 4.71
CA LYS A 163 8.66 -23.52 3.63
C LYS A 163 10.17 -23.28 3.54
N LEU A 164 10.61 -22.07 3.83
CA LEU A 164 12.05 -21.75 3.89
C LEU A 164 12.73 -22.50 5.04
N ASP A 165 12.07 -22.64 6.19
CA ASP A 165 12.56 -23.45 7.31
C ASP A 165 12.74 -24.92 6.92
N GLU A 166 11.75 -25.50 6.23
CA GLU A 166 11.80 -26.85 5.68
C GLU A 166 12.94 -27.04 4.66
N MET A 167 13.30 -25.98 3.94
CA MET A 167 14.41 -25.96 2.99
C MET A 167 15.77 -25.76 3.65
N GLY A 168 15.82 -25.58 4.99
CA GLY A 168 17.04 -25.37 5.76
C GLY A 168 17.45 -23.90 5.92
N TRP A 169 16.60 -22.95 5.52
CA TRP A 169 16.83 -21.50 5.65
C TRP A 169 16.12 -20.96 6.89
N HIS A 170 16.60 -21.37 8.08
CA HIS A 170 15.92 -21.10 9.35
C HIS A 170 15.82 -19.61 9.71
N GLU A 171 16.85 -18.82 9.43
CA GLU A 171 16.83 -17.38 9.68
C GLU A 171 15.96 -16.63 8.67
N GLU A 172 16.05 -17.01 7.40
CA GLU A 172 15.28 -16.42 6.32
C GLU A 172 13.78 -16.75 6.39
N ALA A 173 13.45 -17.84 7.07
CA ALA A 173 12.06 -18.23 7.36
C ALA A 173 11.37 -17.31 8.36
N LEU A 174 12.17 -16.57 9.18
CA LEU A 174 11.64 -15.67 10.19
C LEU A 174 11.15 -14.36 9.54
N GLY A 175 9.89 -13.99 9.79
CA GLY A 175 9.34 -12.70 9.38
C GLY A 175 9.59 -11.61 10.41
N LYS A 176 9.35 -10.37 9.99
CA LYS A 176 9.48 -9.18 10.83
C LYS A 176 8.20 -8.79 11.55
N ASN A 177 7.14 -9.59 11.47
CA ASN A 177 5.81 -9.28 12.03
C ASN A 177 5.29 -7.91 11.56
N ALA A 178 5.41 -7.63 10.28
CA ALA A 178 5.14 -6.34 9.68
C ALA A 178 3.64 -6.01 9.57
N VAL A 179 3.32 -4.73 9.70
CA VAL A 179 1.99 -4.19 9.40
C VAL A 179 2.01 -3.20 8.24
N ALA A 180 3.18 -2.70 7.91
CA ALA A 180 3.43 -1.84 6.76
C ALA A 180 4.91 -1.93 6.39
N ALA A 181 5.21 -1.52 5.18
CA ALA A 181 6.58 -1.49 4.68
C ALA A 181 6.76 -0.37 3.65
N GLY A 182 7.99 -0.18 3.22
CA GLY A 182 8.33 0.66 2.09
C GLY A 182 9.61 0.17 1.44
N PHE A 183 9.75 0.44 0.15
CA PHE A 183 10.93 0.09 -0.63
C PHE A 183 11.60 1.35 -1.13
N GLN A 184 12.89 1.50 -0.84
CA GLN A 184 13.64 2.70 -1.23
C GLN A 184 13.59 2.96 -2.74
N GLY A 185 13.75 1.93 -3.56
CA GLY A 185 13.61 2.00 -5.02
C GLY A 185 14.56 3.01 -5.66
N GLN A 186 14.03 4.05 -6.13
CA GLN A 186 14.55 5.07 -7.05
C GLN A 186 16.05 5.29 -7.07
N ARG A 187 16.59 5.49 -8.25
CA ARG A 187 17.99 5.73 -8.57
C ARG A 187 18.91 4.57 -8.22
N ASN A 188 19.11 4.26 -6.93
CA ASN A 188 20.07 3.24 -6.51
C ASN A 188 19.71 1.84 -6.97
N TRP A 189 18.42 1.55 -7.00
CA TRP A 189 17.89 0.25 -7.41
C TRP A 189 17.40 0.27 -8.86
N THR A 190 16.50 1.15 -9.21
CA THR A 190 15.84 1.19 -10.52
C THR A 190 16.75 1.62 -11.67
N ASP A 191 17.89 2.22 -11.39
CA ASP A 191 18.95 2.46 -12.38
C ASP A 191 19.66 1.14 -12.79
N TRP A 192 19.48 0.08 -12.01
CA TRP A 192 20.21 -1.16 -12.17
C TRP A 192 19.32 -2.41 -12.30
N LEU A 193 18.27 -2.51 -11.50
CA LEU A 193 17.40 -3.67 -11.37
C LEU A 193 15.93 -3.30 -11.68
N PRO A 194 15.06 -4.30 -11.95
CA PRO A 194 13.62 -4.07 -12.05
C PRO A 194 13.07 -3.37 -10.82
N ASN A 195 12.14 -2.42 -11.03
CA ASN A 195 11.53 -1.65 -9.96
C ASN A 195 10.64 -2.52 -9.04
N ALA A 196 10.23 -1.96 -7.92
CA ALA A 196 9.39 -2.63 -6.93
C ALA A 196 7.88 -2.37 -7.13
N ASP A 197 7.47 -1.65 -8.16
CA ASP A 197 6.09 -1.18 -8.33
C ASP A 197 5.07 -2.32 -8.31
N PHE A 198 5.37 -3.44 -8.98
CA PHE A 198 4.49 -4.60 -8.92
C PHE A 198 4.38 -5.16 -7.49
N THR A 199 5.50 -5.26 -6.77
CA THR A 199 5.53 -5.71 -5.37
C THR A 199 4.69 -4.80 -4.48
N GLU A 200 4.86 -3.50 -4.60
CA GLU A 200 4.13 -2.48 -3.85
C GLU A 200 2.62 -2.56 -4.13
N SER A 201 2.25 -2.66 -5.40
CA SER A 201 0.87 -2.77 -5.84
C SER A 201 0.18 -4.02 -5.29
N ILE A 202 0.78 -5.20 -5.48
CA ILE A 202 0.21 -6.47 -5.03
C ILE A 202 0.16 -6.54 -3.50
N MET A 203 1.17 -6.05 -2.80
CA MET A 203 1.15 -6.01 -1.34
C MET A 203 0.04 -5.11 -0.81
N ALA A 204 -0.15 -3.93 -1.41
CA ALA A 204 -1.19 -2.98 -1.02
C ALA A 204 -2.61 -3.38 -1.46
N SER A 205 -2.77 -4.31 -2.39
CA SER A 205 -4.07 -4.78 -2.88
C SER A 205 -4.75 -5.76 -1.92
N SER A 206 -6.09 -5.86 -2.03
CA SER A 206 -6.92 -6.80 -1.26
C SER A 206 -6.87 -8.24 -1.78
N PHE A 207 -6.04 -8.52 -2.76
CA PHE A 207 -5.90 -9.84 -3.37
C PHE A 207 -4.53 -10.04 -4.00
N ASP A 208 -4.18 -11.29 -4.23
CA ASP A 208 -3.03 -11.75 -5.00
C ASP A 208 -3.38 -13.08 -5.69
N TRP A 209 -2.37 -13.85 -6.13
CA TRP A 209 -2.53 -15.17 -6.75
C TRP A 209 -3.13 -16.25 -5.82
N ASN A 210 -3.22 -15.99 -4.53
CA ASN A 210 -3.90 -16.85 -3.55
C ASN A 210 -5.36 -16.44 -3.32
N GLY A 211 -5.82 -15.39 -3.99
CA GLY A 211 -7.14 -14.82 -3.84
C GLY A 211 -7.17 -13.66 -2.84
N LYS A 212 -8.29 -13.50 -2.16
CA LYS A 212 -8.54 -12.40 -1.24
C LYS A 212 -7.60 -12.43 -0.02
N LYS A 213 -7.03 -11.29 0.35
CA LYS A 213 -6.15 -11.09 1.51
C LYS A 213 -6.35 -9.73 2.17
N MET A 214 -5.86 -9.58 3.39
CA MET A 214 -5.71 -8.26 3.99
C MET A 214 -4.60 -7.49 3.27
N PRO A 215 -4.84 -6.24 2.83
CA PRO A 215 -3.79 -5.41 2.25
C PRO A 215 -2.64 -5.17 3.22
N THR A 216 -1.45 -5.02 2.68
CA THR A 216 -0.28 -4.57 3.43
C THR A 216 0.14 -3.22 2.88
N PRO A 217 -0.03 -2.12 3.61
CA PRO A 217 0.43 -0.81 3.20
C PRO A 217 1.89 -0.85 2.79
N PHE A 218 2.20 -0.40 1.59
CA PHE A 218 3.55 -0.45 1.05
C PHE A 218 3.88 0.89 0.39
N ALA A 219 4.79 1.64 1.00
CA ALA A 219 5.10 2.99 0.57
C ALA A 219 6.11 3.00 -0.57
N THR A 220 5.76 3.63 -1.66
CA THR A 220 6.66 3.95 -2.77
C THR A 220 7.81 4.82 -2.25
N GLU A 221 9.01 4.61 -2.76
CA GLU A 221 10.23 5.33 -2.36
C GLU A 221 10.57 5.22 -0.86
N ASN A 222 9.93 4.30 -0.16
CA ASN A 222 9.99 4.17 1.30
C ASN A 222 9.60 5.46 2.04
N ASP A 223 8.63 6.20 1.52
CA ASP A 223 8.08 7.38 2.19
C ASP A 223 7.30 6.98 3.43
N THR A 224 8.03 6.78 4.53
CA THR A 224 7.53 6.16 5.77
C THR A 224 6.35 6.89 6.38
N LEU A 225 6.30 8.22 6.27
CA LEU A 225 5.18 9.01 6.78
C LEU A 225 3.90 8.76 5.97
N ASN A 226 4.03 8.62 4.65
CA ASN A 226 2.92 8.23 3.81
C ASN A 226 2.51 6.77 4.08
N GLY A 227 3.47 5.86 4.25
CA GLY A 227 3.22 4.49 4.66
C GLY A 227 2.45 4.35 5.97
N VAL A 228 2.75 5.21 6.96
CA VAL A 228 1.96 5.31 8.21
C VAL A 228 0.54 5.79 7.92
N SER A 229 0.38 6.80 7.05
CA SER A 229 -0.95 7.30 6.67
C SER A 229 -1.76 6.21 5.95
N MET A 230 -1.14 5.44 5.06
CA MET A 230 -1.76 4.28 4.42
C MET A 230 -2.20 3.22 5.43
N MET A 231 -1.35 2.92 6.41
CA MET A 231 -1.67 1.96 7.49
C MET A 231 -2.85 2.43 8.33
N LEU A 232 -2.86 3.68 8.76
CA LEU A 232 -3.97 4.24 9.52
C LEU A 232 -5.26 4.27 8.67
N GLY A 233 -5.14 4.61 7.39
CA GLY A 233 -6.25 4.59 6.44
C GLY A 233 -6.86 3.19 6.33
N LEU A 234 -6.05 2.14 6.13
CA LEU A 234 -6.50 0.75 6.10
C LEU A 234 -7.24 0.36 7.39
N LEU A 235 -6.67 0.68 8.55
CA LEU A 235 -7.22 0.29 9.84
C LEU A 235 -8.56 0.98 10.17
N VAL A 236 -8.80 2.16 9.58
CA VAL A 236 -10.06 2.89 9.77
C VAL A 236 -11.10 2.52 8.72
N SER A 237 -10.69 2.32 7.47
CA SER A 237 -11.61 2.07 6.35
C SER A 237 -11.81 0.59 6.04
N ASP A 238 -10.85 -0.26 6.41
CA ASP A 238 -10.76 -1.68 6.02
C ASP A 238 -10.59 -1.89 4.49
N THR A 239 -10.32 -0.81 3.76
CA THR A 239 -10.10 -0.84 2.31
C THR A 239 -8.61 -0.77 1.98
N ALA A 240 -8.24 -1.26 0.81
CA ALA A 240 -6.87 -1.18 0.32
C ALA A 240 -6.39 0.27 0.29
N PRO A 241 -5.20 0.59 0.84
CA PRO A 241 -4.69 1.94 0.83
C PRO A 241 -3.96 2.24 -0.48
N CYS A 242 -4.18 3.42 -1.02
CA CYS A 242 -3.41 3.92 -2.15
C CYS A 242 -2.36 4.92 -1.69
N PHE A 243 -1.15 4.80 -2.22
CA PHE A 243 -0.09 5.77 -1.99
C PHE A 243 -0.33 7.00 -2.85
N HIS A 244 -0.30 8.18 -2.24
CA HIS A 244 -0.42 9.45 -2.96
C HIS A 244 0.39 10.55 -2.29
N ASP A 245 1.10 11.32 -3.11
CA ASP A 245 1.73 12.57 -2.71
C ASP A 245 0.76 13.74 -2.88
N VAL A 246 0.74 14.63 -1.91
CA VAL A 246 0.07 15.93 -2.05
C VAL A 246 0.94 16.84 -2.90
N ARG A 247 0.50 17.15 -4.13
CA ARG A 247 1.25 17.99 -5.06
C ARG A 247 0.90 19.46 -4.94
N THR A 248 -0.39 19.80 -4.96
CA THR A 248 -0.83 21.18 -4.90
C THR A 248 -2.32 21.28 -4.59
N TYR A 249 -2.75 22.47 -4.25
CA TYR A 249 -4.16 22.87 -4.30
C TYR A 249 -4.45 23.60 -5.59
N TRP A 250 -5.48 23.18 -6.30
CA TRP A 250 -6.00 23.89 -7.46
C TRP A 250 -7.18 24.74 -7.07
N SER A 251 -7.02 26.07 -7.09
CA SER A 251 -8.17 26.97 -7.08
C SER A 251 -8.94 26.87 -8.40
N PRO A 252 -10.24 27.20 -8.44
CA PRO A 252 -11.01 27.19 -9.69
C PRO A 252 -10.37 28.01 -10.80
N ASP A 253 -9.85 29.19 -10.46
CA ASP A 253 -9.21 30.08 -11.42
C ASP A 253 -7.88 29.55 -11.95
N ALA A 254 -7.10 28.88 -11.08
CA ALA A 254 -5.86 28.24 -11.49
C ALA A 254 -6.13 27.05 -12.42
N CYS A 255 -7.15 26.24 -12.12
CA CYS A 255 -7.56 25.13 -12.95
C CYS A 255 -8.01 25.62 -14.34
N GLU A 256 -8.88 26.62 -14.40
CA GLU A 256 -9.36 27.20 -15.64
C GLU A 256 -8.23 27.79 -16.49
N ARG A 257 -7.31 28.54 -15.87
CA ARG A 257 -6.14 29.11 -16.56
C ARG A 257 -5.25 28.04 -17.21
N VAL A 258 -5.07 26.90 -16.57
CA VAL A 258 -4.14 25.86 -17.05
C VAL A 258 -4.81 24.88 -17.99
N THR A 259 -6.05 24.48 -17.71
CA THR A 259 -6.76 23.44 -18.46
C THR A 259 -7.77 23.98 -19.47
N GLY A 260 -8.10 25.26 -19.40
CA GLY A 260 -9.18 25.88 -20.18
C GLY A 260 -10.58 25.53 -19.68
N LYS A 261 -10.69 24.83 -18.54
CA LYS A 261 -11.97 24.39 -17.97
C LYS A 261 -12.04 24.74 -16.48
N ARG A 262 -13.15 25.36 -16.08
CA ARG A 262 -13.45 25.61 -14.67
C ARG A 262 -13.98 24.32 -14.04
N PRO A 263 -13.50 23.93 -12.85
CA PRO A 263 -14.00 22.74 -12.19
C PRO A 263 -15.47 22.89 -11.76
N GLU A 264 -16.19 21.79 -11.82
CA GLU A 264 -17.62 21.72 -11.52
C GLU A 264 -17.91 20.64 -10.45
N GLY A 265 -19.16 20.52 -10.04
CA GLY A 265 -19.62 19.52 -9.09
C GLY A 265 -18.92 19.64 -7.73
N VAL A 266 -18.39 18.55 -7.22
CA VAL A 266 -17.68 18.50 -5.93
C VAL A 266 -16.37 19.29 -5.92
N ALA A 267 -15.80 19.54 -7.08
CA ALA A 267 -14.55 20.28 -7.27
C ALA A 267 -14.75 21.78 -7.53
N LYS A 268 -15.98 22.29 -7.56
CA LYS A 268 -16.32 23.68 -7.94
C LYS A 268 -15.58 24.76 -7.14
N ASP A 269 -15.23 24.46 -5.89
CA ASP A 269 -14.54 25.38 -4.98
C ASP A 269 -13.03 25.12 -4.91
N GLY A 270 -12.52 24.24 -5.79
CA GLY A 270 -11.14 23.81 -5.85
C GLY A 270 -10.95 22.38 -5.32
N PHE A 271 -9.72 21.88 -5.46
CA PHE A 271 -9.39 20.51 -5.03
C PHE A 271 -7.90 20.36 -4.72
N ILE A 272 -7.58 19.36 -3.91
CA ILE A 272 -6.20 18.93 -3.67
C ILE A 272 -5.81 17.95 -4.76
N HIS A 273 -4.72 18.24 -5.43
CA HIS A 273 -4.13 17.34 -6.43
C HIS A 273 -3.24 16.31 -5.72
N LEU A 274 -3.65 15.08 -5.80
CA LEU A 274 -2.89 13.93 -5.33
C LEU A 274 -2.34 13.17 -6.54
N ILE A 275 -1.12 12.69 -6.44
CA ILE A 275 -0.49 11.89 -7.50
C ILE A 275 0.43 10.85 -6.88
N ASN A 276 0.48 9.68 -7.49
CA ASN A 276 1.57 8.74 -7.33
C ASN A 276 2.32 8.61 -8.66
N SER A 277 3.63 8.56 -8.60
CA SER A 277 4.50 8.30 -9.76
C SER A 277 4.97 6.84 -9.81
N GLY A 278 4.41 5.98 -9.01
CA GLY A 278 4.73 4.56 -8.91
C GLY A 278 3.47 3.70 -8.85
N ALA A 279 3.55 2.66 -8.06
CA ALA A 279 2.50 1.67 -7.91
C ALA A 279 1.28 2.16 -7.14
N THR A 280 0.12 1.58 -7.44
CA THR A 280 -1.09 1.75 -6.64
C THR A 280 -1.74 0.39 -6.37
N ALA A 281 -2.54 0.30 -5.30
CA ALA A 281 -3.38 -0.87 -5.07
C ALA A 281 -4.36 -1.06 -6.23
N LEU A 282 -4.52 -2.29 -6.71
CA LEU A 282 -5.41 -2.60 -7.85
C LEU A 282 -6.88 -2.31 -7.55
N ASP A 283 -7.25 -2.36 -6.29
CA ASP A 283 -8.56 -1.91 -5.77
C ASP A 283 -8.85 -0.44 -6.13
N GLY A 284 -7.81 0.39 -6.21
CA GLY A 284 -7.87 1.81 -6.56
C GLY A 284 -8.42 2.09 -7.97
N SER A 285 -8.51 1.08 -8.82
CA SER A 285 -9.19 1.17 -10.12
C SER A 285 -10.67 1.57 -9.98
N GLY A 286 -11.29 1.36 -8.79
CA GLY A 286 -12.71 1.60 -8.57
C GLY A 286 -13.63 0.69 -9.39
N ALA A 287 -13.10 -0.42 -9.93
CA ALA A 287 -13.87 -1.35 -10.76
C ALA A 287 -14.85 -2.21 -9.96
N SER A 288 -14.60 -2.42 -8.67
CA SER A 288 -15.58 -3.04 -7.75
C SER A 288 -16.85 -2.21 -7.69
N LYS A 289 -17.99 -2.89 -7.48
CA LYS A 289 -19.31 -2.24 -7.48
C LYS A 289 -19.98 -2.35 -6.11
N ASN A 290 -20.54 -1.25 -5.63
CA ASN A 290 -21.46 -1.26 -4.48
C ASN A 290 -22.85 -1.80 -4.87
N ALA A 291 -23.76 -1.84 -3.90
CA ALA A 291 -25.13 -2.31 -4.11
C ALA A 291 -25.91 -1.50 -5.15
N ASP A 292 -25.58 -0.23 -5.36
CA ASP A 292 -26.21 0.65 -6.33
C ASP A 292 -25.57 0.55 -7.74
N GLY A 293 -24.55 -0.31 -7.90
CA GLY A 293 -23.82 -0.49 -9.16
C GLY A 293 -22.76 0.58 -9.45
N ASN A 294 -22.52 1.48 -8.50
CA ASN A 294 -21.46 2.49 -8.62
C ASN A 294 -20.09 1.91 -8.29
N GLY A 295 -19.05 2.41 -8.96
CA GLY A 295 -17.67 2.06 -8.66
C GLY A 295 -17.31 2.45 -7.22
N CYS A 296 -16.62 1.56 -6.52
CA CYS A 296 -16.20 1.80 -5.15
C CYS A 296 -14.97 0.95 -4.80
N MET A 297 -14.32 1.29 -3.69
CA MET A 297 -13.41 0.39 -3.00
C MET A 297 -14.18 -0.29 -1.88
N LYS A 298 -14.02 -1.60 -1.75
CA LYS A 298 -14.69 -2.41 -0.73
C LYS A 298 -13.76 -2.71 0.44
N PRO A 299 -14.30 -2.95 1.64
CA PRO A 299 -13.54 -3.65 2.67
C PRO A 299 -12.94 -4.95 2.10
N PHE A 300 -11.70 -5.24 2.44
CA PHE A 300 -10.97 -6.35 1.80
C PHE A 300 -11.67 -7.71 1.96
N TRP A 301 -12.40 -7.92 3.05
CA TRP A 301 -13.16 -9.17 3.27
C TRP A 301 -14.44 -9.27 2.44
N GLU A 302 -14.93 -8.16 1.87
CA GLU A 302 -16.11 -8.13 1.00
C GLU A 302 -15.77 -8.35 -0.48
N MET A 303 -14.47 -8.32 -0.82
CA MET A 303 -14.02 -8.56 -2.19
C MET A 303 -14.45 -9.95 -2.66
N THR A 304 -15.10 -9.99 -3.81
CA THR A 304 -15.51 -11.23 -4.49
C THR A 304 -14.53 -11.56 -5.63
N ASN A 305 -14.61 -12.78 -6.16
CA ASN A 305 -13.83 -13.14 -7.35
C ASN A 305 -14.18 -12.27 -8.57
N ASP A 306 -15.44 -11.81 -8.67
CA ASP A 306 -15.86 -10.92 -9.76
C ASP A 306 -15.27 -9.52 -9.58
N ASP A 307 -15.16 -9.02 -8.34
CA ASP A 307 -14.48 -7.76 -8.04
C ASP A 307 -13.00 -7.84 -8.38
N ILE A 308 -12.32 -8.92 -7.97
CA ILE A 308 -10.91 -9.17 -8.30
C ILE A 308 -10.71 -9.14 -9.82
N LYS A 309 -11.55 -9.87 -10.55
CA LYS A 309 -11.50 -9.92 -12.00
C LYS A 309 -11.77 -8.57 -12.66
N ALA A 310 -12.70 -7.80 -12.09
CA ALA A 310 -13.00 -6.44 -12.57
C ALA A 310 -11.79 -5.50 -12.36
N CYS A 311 -11.12 -5.54 -11.21
CA CYS A 311 -9.91 -4.77 -10.92
C CYS A 311 -8.77 -5.15 -11.88
N LEU A 312 -8.52 -6.44 -12.08
CA LEU A 312 -7.49 -6.92 -13.01
C LEU A 312 -7.77 -6.49 -14.46
N ASN A 313 -9.02 -6.56 -14.91
CA ASN A 313 -9.41 -6.13 -16.25
C ASN A 313 -9.31 -4.61 -16.45
N ALA A 314 -9.39 -3.83 -15.38
CA ALA A 314 -9.28 -2.39 -15.42
C ALA A 314 -7.83 -1.88 -15.28
N THR A 315 -6.87 -2.79 -15.10
CA THR A 315 -5.47 -2.46 -14.86
C THR A 315 -4.62 -2.91 -16.03
N ASP A 316 -3.79 -2.00 -16.53
CA ASP A 316 -2.71 -2.31 -17.46
C ASP A 316 -1.36 -2.09 -16.76
N TRP A 317 -0.41 -2.98 -17.00
CA TRP A 317 0.94 -2.88 -16.48
C TRP A 317 1.84 -2.24 -17.53
N CYS A 318 2.21 -1.00 -17.30
CA CYS A 318 3.10 -0.24 -18.17
C CYS A 318 4.55 -0.41 -17.75
N ARG A 319 5.44 -0.56 -18.70
CA ARG A 319 6.87 -0.58 -18.41
C ARG A 319 7.29 0.77 -17.85
N ALA A 320 7.68 0.79 -16.58
CA ALA A 320 8.10 1.99 -15.86
C ALA A 320 9.56 2.31 -16.18
N ASN A 321 9.80 2.80 -17.38
CA ASN A 321 11.11 3.29 -17.81
C ASN A 321 11.04 4.79 -17.99
N TYR A 322 11.22 5.52 -16.90
CA TYR A 322 11.47 6.94 -16.99
C TYR A 322 12.83 7.19 -17.68
N GLU A 323 12.98 8.34 -18.33
CA GLU A 323 14.14 8.69 -19.15
C GLU A 323 15.51 8.44 -18.49
N TYR A 324 15.52 8.42 -17.17
CA TYR A 324 16.74 8.30 -16.36
C TYR A 324 16.86 6.98 -15.59
N PHE A 325 15.86 6.13 -15.62
CA PHE A 325 15.89 4.84 -14.95
C PHE A 325 16.40 3.75 -15.89
N ARG A 326 17.43 3.04 -15.46
CA ARG A 326 18.07 1.99 -16.24
C ARG A 326 17.45 0.61 -15.98
N GLY A 327 16.86 0.43 -14.83
CA GLY A 327 16.19 -0.80 -14.46
C GLY A 327 14.89 -1.05 -15.24
N GLY A 328 14.44 -2.28 -15.30
CA GLY A 328 13.16 -2.71 -15.86
C GLY A 328 12.08 -2.72 -14.80
N GLY A 329 10.88 -3.10 -15.20
CA GLY A 329 9.76 -3.31 -14.30
C GLY A 329 8.46 -2.76 -14.85
N PHE A 330 7.41 -2.99 -14.11
CA PHE A 330 6.05 -2.66 -14.51
C PHE A 330 5.35 -1.89 -13.40
N SER A 331 4.67 -0.83 -13.78
CA SER A 331 3.81 -0.01 -12.90
C SER A 331 2.35 -0.13 -13.34
N SER A 332 1.45 -0.12 -12.39
CA SER A 332 0.00 -0.19 -12.62
C SER A 332 -0.61 1.18 -12.88
#